data_f2e615945634c970899266e92557d061
#
_entry.id   f2e615945634c970899266e92557d061
#
_cell.length_a   1.000
_cell.length_b   1.000
_cell.length_c   1.000
_cell.angle_alpha   90.00
_cell.angle_beta   90.00
_cell.angle_gamma   90.00
#
_symmetry.space_group_name_H-M   'P 1'
#
loop_
_entity.id
_entity.type
_entity.pdbx_description
1 polymer ?
#
loop_
_entity_poly.entity_id
_entity_poly.type
_entity_poly.pdbx_seq_one_letter_code
_entity_poly.pdbx_strand_id
1 'polypeptide(L)'
;KPESSPFPIFEYGKVFNEKSVQKVKKGEWTWETGMLRDQVFEAERIRDHGLLVVYSNWSYLKNRSEVKAQYDSLALDWVAYVAGKRESRRLLGDHILNQNDILNEVPYEDGSVATSWSIDLHYPDPANTAFFPGEEFKAICTQEYVEIYPIPYRCLYSRNVPNLFM
;
A
#
# COMPACT_ATOMS: atom_id res chain seq x y z
N LYS A 1 19.09 -21.06 -18.21
CA LYS A 1 19.24 -19.60 -18.07
C LYS A 1 18.26 -18.99 -19.03
N PRO A 2 17.33 -18.14 -18.59
CA PRO A 2 16.63 -17.28 -19.53
C PRO A 2 17.70 -16.39 -20.17
N GLU A 3 17.78 -16.40 -21.48
CA GLU A 3 18.57 -15.42 -22.20
C GLU A 3 18.13 -14.03 -21.76
N SER A 4 19.07 -13.15 -21.59
CA SER A 4 18.82 -11.76 -21.20
C SER A 4 18.13 -11.03 -22.35
N SER A 5 16.86 -11.32 -22.56
CA SER A 5 16.05 -10.51 -23.48
C SER A 5 15.90 -9.12 -22.90
N PRO A 6 16.13 -8.05 -23.66
CA PRO A 6 15.81 -6.72 -23.18
C PRO A 6 14.33 -6.66 -22.82
N PHE A 7 14.05 -6.22 -21.59
CA PHE A 7 12.67 -6.01 -21.16
C PHE A 7 12.09 -4.80 -21.94
N PRO A 8 10.82 -4.83 -22.33
CA PRO A 8 10.22 -3.72 -23.04
C PRO A 8 10.37 -2.39 -22.30
N ILE A 9 10.64 -1.32 -23.03
CA ILE A 9 10.76 0.02 -22.46
C ILE A 9 9.36 0.61 -22.37
N PHE A 10 8.94 0.96 -21.14
CA PHE A 10 7.70 1.70 -20.88
C PHE A 10 8.02 3.20 -20.76
N GLU A 11 7.21 4.05 -21.35
CA GLU A 11 7.41 5.51 -21.35
C GLU A 11 7.34 6.11 -19.94
N TYR A 12 6.58 5.52 -19.05
CA TYR A 12 6.55 5.88 -17.63
C TYR A 12 7.93 5.79 -16.99
N GLY A 13 8.81 5.02 -17.58
CA GLY A 13 10.19 4.88 -17.13
C GLY A 13 11.04 6.15 -17.22
N LYS A 14 10.60 7.21 -17.90
CA LYS A 14 11.29 8.51 -17.89
C LYS A 14 11.33 9.16 -16.51
N VAL A 15 10.43 8.74 -15.63
CA VAL A 15 10.33 9.28 -14.29
C VAL A 15 11.22 8.54 -13.31
N PHE A 16 11.59 7.30 -13.62
CA PHE A 16 12.52 6.55 -12.81
C PHE A 16 13.96 6.96 -13.12
N ASN A 17 14.72 7.20 -12.07
CA ASN A 17 16.15 7.48 -12.09
C ASN A 17 16.81 6.79 -10.89
N GLU A 18 18.13 6.87 -10.75
CA GLU A 18 18.86 6.17 -9.68
C GLU A 18 18.40 6.53 -8.24
N LYS A 19 17.79 7.71 -8.07
CA LYS A 19 17.25 8.14 -6.76
C LYS A 19 15.82 7.64 -6.52
N SER A 20 15.03 7.47 -7.57
CA SER A 20 13.61 7.11 -7.46
C SER A 20 13.33 5.63 -7.70
N VAL A 21 14.25 4.93 -8.39
CA VAL A 21 14.11 3.50 -8.65
C VAL A 21 14.14 2.70 -7.34
N GLN A 22 13.28 1.71 -7.26
CA GLN A 22 13.27 0.77 -6.14
C GLN A 22 13.98 -0.51 -6.55
N LYS A 23 15.02 -0.87 -5.82
CA LYS A 23 15.67 -2.16 -5.97
C LYS A 23 14.69 -3.26 -5.55
N VAL A 24 14.68 -4.35 -6.31
CA VAL A 24 13.81 -5.49 -5.97
C VAL A 24 14.31 -6.12 -4.67
N LYS A 25 13.45 -6.10 -3.67
CA LYS A 25 13.67 -6.75 -2.39
C LYS A 25 12.51 -7.69 -2.09
N LYS A 26 12.78 -8.78 -1.44
CA LYS A 26 11.76 -9.75 -1.07
C LYS A 26 10.94 -9.23 0.10
N GLY A 27 9.61 -9.23 -0.07
CA GLY A 27 8.68 -8.98 1.03
C GLY A 27 8.51 -7.52 1.42
N GLU A 28 8.96 -6.56 0.61
CA GLU A 28 8.73 -5.13 0.89
C GLU A 28 7.50 -4.58 0.17
N TRP A 29 6.80 -3.72 0.87
CA TRP A 29 5.75 -2.86 0.35
C TRP A 29 6.43 -1.63 -0.27
N THR A 30 6.49 -1.60 -1.59
CA THR A 30 7.31 -0.60 -2.26
C THR A 30 6.47 0.56 -2.77
N TRP A 31 5.28 0.27 -3.25
CA TRP A 31 4.41 1.28 -3.82
C TRP A 31 2.98 1.14 -3.33
N GLU A 32 2.36 2.30 -3.16
CA GLU A 32 0.96 2.44 -2.79
C GLU A 32 0.28 3.36 -3.77
N THR A 33 -0.75 2.88 -4.43
CA THR A 33 -1.50 3.61 -5.44
C THR A 33 -2.95 3.81 -5.03
N GLY A 34 -3.59 4.84 -5.59
CA GLY A 34 -5.01 5.07 -5.40
C GLY A 34 -5.38 5.74 -4.08
N MET A 35 -4.45 6.42 -3.42
CA MET A 35 -4.65 7.07 -2.11
C MET A 35 -5.81 8.06 -2.08
N LEU A 36 -6.07 8.74 -3.21
CA LEU A 36 -7.14 9.74 -3.34
C LEU A 36 -8.28 9.26 -4.25
N ARG A 37 -8.41 7.95 -4.47
CA ARG A 37 -9.40 7.34 -5.35
C ARG A 37 -10.38 6.47 -4.59
N ASP A 38 -11.55 6.27 -5.18
CA ASP A 38 -12.50 5.29 -4.66
C ASP A 38 -11.96 3.87 -4.86
N GLN A 39 -11.63 3.23 -3.74
CA GLN A 39 -11.00 1.90 -3.73
C GLN A 39 -11.93 0.78 -4.23
N VAL A 40 -13.22 1.05 -4.37
CA VAL A 40 -14.22 0.08 -4.83
C VAL A 40 -14.54 0.31 -6.31
N PHE A 41 -14.93 1.52 -6.67
CA PHE A 41 -15.40 1.83 -8.02
C PHE A 41 -14.25 2.04 -9.01
N GLU A 42 -13.06 2.48 -8.55
CA GLU A 42 -11.88 2.66 -9.38
C GLU A 42 -10.84 1.54 -9.22
N ALA A 43 -11.23 0.40 -8.67
CA ALA A 43 -10.31 -0.69 -8.32
C ALA A 43 -9.45 -1.18 -9.50
N GLU A 44 -10.03 -1.30 -10.69
CA GLU A 44 -9.30 -1.72 -11.89
C GLU A 44 -8.30 -0.66 -12.36
N ARG A 45 -8.69 0.60 -12.33
CA ARG A 45 -7.80 1.71 -12.66
C ARG A 45 -6.61 1.78 -11.71
N ILE A 46 -6.85 1.59 -10.41
CA ILE A 46 -5.80 1.56 -9.38
C ILE A 46 -4.85 0.39 -9.63
N ARG A 47 -5.38 -0.80 -9.95
CA ARG A 47 -4.57 -1.97 -10.31
C ARG A 47 -3.72 -1.70 -11.56
N ASP A 48 -4.32 -1.20 -12.61
CA ASP A 48 -3.63 -0.98 -13.89
C ASP A 48 -2.51 0.05 -13.74
N HIS A 49 -2.75 1.10 -12.96
CA HIS A 49 -1.72 2.07 -12.62
C HIS A 49 -0.61 1.44 -11.79
N GLY A 50 -0.94 0.62 -10.79
CA GLY A 50 0.05 -0.12 -10.01
C GLY A 50 0.92 -1.04 -10.86
N LEU A 51 0.32 -1.77 -11.81
CA LEU A 51 1.06 -2.59 -12.77
C LEU A 51 1.98 -1.75 -13.66
N LEU A 52 1.51 -0.61 -14.15
CA LEU A 52 2.33 0.32 -14.94
C LEU A 52 3.55 0.78 -14.15
N VAL A 53 3.38 1.13 -12.88
CA VAL A 53 4.48 1.53 -11.99
C VAL A 53 5.49 0.40 -11.82
N VAL A 54 5.04 -0.81 -11.51
CA VAL A 54 5.90 -1.98 -11.31
C VAL A 54 6.70 -2.30 -12.57
N TYR A 55 6.04 -2.38 -13.72
CA TYR A 55 6.72 -2.66 -14.99
C TYR A 55 7.67 -1.55 -15.41
N SER A 56 7.34 -0.30 -15.14
CA SER A 56 8.22 0.84 -15.46
C SER A 56 9.49 0.81 -14.60
N ASN A 57 9.36 0.52 -13.32
CA ASN A 57 10.52 0.34 -12.44
C ASN A 57 11.40 -0.83 -12.89
N TRP A 58 10.79 -1.97 -13.21
CA TRP A 58 11.52 -3.11 -13.72
C TRP A 58 12.21 -2.81 -15.04
N SER A 59 11.54 -2.13 -15.97
CA SER A 59 12.12 -1.65 -17.21
C SER A 59 13.35 -0.76 -17.00
N TYR A 60 13.28 0.14 -16.01
CA TYR A 60 14.42 0.98 -15.67
C TYR A 60 15.60 0.15 -15.15
N LEU A 61 15.35 -0.76 -14.19
CA LEU A 61 16.40 -1.63 -13.64
C LEU A 61 17.09 -2.46 -14.71
N LYS A 62 16.34 -3.03 -15.64
CA LYS A 62 16.87 -3.88 -16.71
C LYS A 62 17.63 -3.13 -17.78
N ASN A 63 17.20 -1.91 -18.12
CA ASN A 63 17.66 -1.24 -19.34
C ASN A 63 18.53 0.00 -19.09
N ARG A 64 18.30 0.71 -18.00
CA ARG A 64 18.85 2.07 -17.80
C ARG A 64 19.68 2.25 -16.55
N SER A 65 19.39 1.50 -15.46
CA SER A 65 20.08 1.65 -14.18
C SER A 65 21.60 1.46 -14.34
N GLU A 66 22.37 2.20 -13.58
CA GLU A 66 23.82 2.05 -13.46
C GLU A 66 24.22 0.63 -13.02
N VAL A 67 23.33 -0.04 -12.28
CA VAL A 67 23.52 -1.41 -11.79
C VAL A 67 22.79 -2.46 -12.63
N LYS A 68 22.38 -2.14 -13.86
CA LYS A 68 21.59 -3.03 -14.74
C LYS A 68 22.23 -4.41 -14.93
N ALA A 69 23.56 -4.49 -14.95
CA ALA A 69 24.27 -5.77 -15.06
C ALA A 69 23.91 -6.78 -13.94
N GLN A 70 23.50 -6.30 -12.77
CA GLN A 70 23.03 -7.17 -11.67
C GLN A 70 21.67 -7.82 -11.97
N TYR A 71 20.92 -7.23 -12.91
CA TYR A 71 19.58 -7.68 -13.30
C TYR A 71 19.56 -8.44 -14.63
N ASP A 72 20.69 -8.54 -15.34
CA ASP A 72 20.75 -9.17 -16.67
C ASP A 72 20.21 -10.61 -16.68
N SER A 73 20.59 -11.40 -15.71
CA SER A 73 20.14 -12.80 -15.57
C SER A 73 18.83 -12.98 -14.84
N LEU A 74 18.22 -11.91 -14.34
CA LEU A 74 16.95 -11.96 -13.62
C LEU A 74 15.78 -11.76 -14.58
N ALA A 75 14.74 -12.52 -14.37
CA ALA A 75 13.45 -12.37 -15.03
C ALA A 75 12.38 -11.98 -14.01
N LEU A 76 11.38 -11.25 -14.47
CA LEU A 76 10.19 -11.00 -13.66
C LEU A 76 9.36 -12.28 -13.64
N ASP A 77 9.37 -12.95 -12.51
CA ASP A 77 8.70 -14.25 -12.34
C ASP A 77 7.19 -14.06 -12.10
N TRP A 78 6.86 -13.15 -11.21
CA TRP A 78 5.47 -12.93 -10.83
C TRP A 78 5.24 -11.49 -10.37
N VAL A 79 4.07 -10.97 -10.70
CA VAL A 79 3.53 -9.71 -10.19
C VAL A 79 2.10 -9.97 -9.72
N ALA A 80 1.74 -9.44 -8.57
CA ALA A 80 0.38 -9.56 -8.06
C ALA A 80 -0.63 -9.00 -9.08
N TYR A 81 -1.58 -9.83 -9.49
CA TYR A 81 -2.63 -9.43 -10.42
C TYR A 81 -3.65 -8.49 -9.77
N VAL A 82 -3.85 -8.64 -8.47
CA VAL A 82 -4.74 -7.81 -7.67
C VAL A 82 -3.91 -6.99 -6.70
N ALA A 83 -4.17 -5.68 -6.64
CA ALA A 83 -3.55 -4.83 -5.64
C ALA A 83 -3.93 -5.31 -4.23
N GLY A 84 -2.99 -5.33 -3.31
CA GLY A 84 -3.23 -5.60 -1.90
C GLY A 84 -4.04 -4.45 -1.30
N LYS A 85 -5.34 -4.65 -1.13
CA LYS A 85 -6.24 -3.64 -0.57
C LYS A 85 -6.18 -3.66 0.95
N ARG A 86 -6.04 -2.49 1.53
CA ARG A 86 -6.11 -2.28 2.98
C ARG A 86 -7.32 -1.45 3.36
N GLU A 87 -7.52 -0.34 2.67
CA GLU A 87 -8.59 0.60 2.89
C GLU A 87 -9.70 0.37 1.86
N SER A 88 -10.93 0.24 2.26
CA SER A 88 -12.09 0.29 1.37
C SER A 88 -13.38 0.34 2.19
N ARG A 89 -14.16 -0.74 2.19
CA ARG A 89 -15.38 -0.86 3.01
C ARG A 89 -15.03 -1.42 4.38
N ARG A 90 -15.66 -0.87 5.41
CA ARG A 90 -15.51 -1.33 6.79
C ARG A 90 -16.85 -1.73 7.35
N LEU A 91 -16.84 -2.67 8.29
CA LEU A 91 -18.03 -2.96 9.07
C LEU A 91 -18.43 -1.76 9.91
N LEU A 92 -19.72 -1.48 9.95
CA LEU A 92 -20.28 -0.49 10.83
C LEU A 92 -20.75 -1.20 12.11
N GLY A 93 -19.90 -1.21 13.12
CA GLY A 93 -20.21 -1.76 14.44
C GLY A 93 -21.11 -0.84 15.27
N ASP A 94 -21.56 -1.30 16.43
CA ASP A 94 -22.27 -0.44 17.37
C ASP A 94 -21.36 0.63 17.99
N HIS A 95 -20.07 0.38 18.01
CA HIS A 95 -19.04 1.38 18.24
C HIS A 95 -18.11 1.46 17.03
N ILE A 96 -17.66 2.66 16.70
CA ILE A 96 -16.64 2.92 15.68
C ILE A 96 -15.41 3.45 16.40
N LEU A 97 -14.40 2.60 16.52
CA LEU A 97 -13.13 2.97 17.13
C LEU A 97 -12.51 4.16 16.37
N ASN A 98 -12.07 5.15 17.10
CA ASN A 98 -11.45 6.34 16.54
C ASN A 98 -10.13 6.66 17.26
N GLN A 99 -9.37 7.62 16.70
CA GLN A 99 -8.07 8.00 17.23
C GLN A 99 -8.11 8.43 18.71
N ASN A 100 -9.15 9.14 19.12
CA ASN A 100 -9.25 9.61 20.52
C ASN A 100 -9.46 8.45 21.50
N ASP A 101 -10.19 7.42 21.07
CA ASP A 101 -10.36 6.21 21.90
C ASP A 101 -9.02 5.54 22.17
N ILE A 102 -8.17 5.49 21.14
CA ILE A 102 -6.84 4.87 21.18
C ILE A 102 -5.88 5.72 22.03
N LEU A 103 -5.79 7.01 21.75
CA LEU A 103 -4.85 7.90 22.44
C LEU A 103 -5.20 8.12 23.91
N ASN A 104 -6.46 8.03 24.27
CA ASN A 104 -6.92 8.15 25.65
C ASN A 104 -7.07 6.80 26.37
N GLU A 105 -6.71 5.70 25.71
CA GLU A 105 -6.79 4.34 26.27
C GLU A 105 -8.16 4.07 26.90
N VAL A 106 -9.24 4.46 26.21
CA VAL A 106 -10.60 4.43 26.75
C VAL A 106 -10.93 3.02 27.24
N PRO A 107 -11.22 2.82 28.54
CA PRO A 107 -11.56 1.52 29.06
C PRO A 107 -13.01 1.16 28.68
N TYR A 108 -13.18 0.07 27.95
CA TYR A 108 -14.49 -0.45 27.60
C TYR A 108 -14.84 -1.67 28.43
N GLU A 109 -16.08 -1.75 28.93
CA GLU A 109 -16.58 -2.92 29.66
C GLU A 109 -16.53 -4.19 28.79
N ASP A 110 -16.76 -4.04 27.47
CA ASP A 110 -16.68 -5.10 26.47
C ASP A 110 -15.34 -5.14 25.74
N GLY A 111 -14.28 -4.61 26.32
CA GLY A 111 -12.91 -4.68 25.79
C GLY A 111 -12.45 -6.12 25.66
N SER A 112 -12.53 -6.68 24.45
CA SER A 112 -12.29 -8.10 24.18
C SER A 112 -10.87 -8.42 23.75
N VAL A 113 -10.16 -7.46 23.20
CA VAL A 113 -8.79 -7.61 22.69
C VAL A 113 -7.95 -6.44 23.17
N ALA A 114 -6.81 -6.73 23.77
CA ALA A 114 -5.79 -5.73 24.06
C ALA A 114 -4.77 -5.70 22.92
N THR A 115 -4.42 -4.51 22.46
CA THR A 115 -3.44 -4.31 21.42
C THR A 115 -2.58 -3.05 21.67
N SER A 116 -1.37 -3.03 21.14
CA SER A 116 -0.47 -1.88 21.14
C SER A 116 -0.08 -1.48 19.72
N TRP A 117 -0.91 -1.82 18.73
CA TRP A 117 -0.62 -1.49 17.35
C TRP A 117 -0.67 0.03 17.16
N SER A 118 0.43 0.60 16.70
CA SER A 118 0.57 2.04 16.44
C SER A 118 -0.45 2.54 15.42
N ILE A 119 -0.82 3.80 15.51
CA ILE A 119 -1.57 4.46 14.45
C ILE A 119 -0.61 4.70 13.30
N ASP A 120 -0.85 4.01 12.19
CA ASP A 120 0.00 4.01 11.00
C ASP A 120 -0.68 4.84 9.91
N LEU A 121 -0.10 5.98 9.59
CA LEU A 121 -0.66 6.95 8.67
C LEU A 121 0.17 6.99 7.38
N HIS A 122 -0.49 6.82 6.26
CA HIS A 122 0.09 6.86 4.94
C HIS A 122 -0.43 8.06 4.16
N TYR A 123 0.47 8.94 3.76
CA TYR A 123 0.14 10.12 2.97
C TYR A 123 0.88 10.09 1.63
N PRO A 124 0.31 10.67 0.56
CA PRO A 124 1.04 10.83 -0.68
C PRO A 124 2.38 11.55 -0.46
N ASP A 125 3.46 11.00 -0.98
CA ASP A 125 4.77 11.67 -0.98
C ASP A 125 4.68 12.96 -1.80
N PRO A 126 4.94 14.15 -1.23
CA PRO A 126 4.84 15.42 -1.93
C PRO A 126 5.71 15.50 -3.19
N ALA A 127 6.90 14.89 -3.17
CA ALA A 127 7.76 14.85 -4.35
C ALA A 127 7.17 13.98 -5.45
N ASN A 128 6.50 12.88 -5.09
CA ASN A 128 5.80 12.04 -6.04
C ASN A 128 4.53 12.72 -6.57
N THR A 129 3.77 13.40 -5.70
CA THR A 129 2.58 14.17 -6.08
C THR A 129 2.91 15.28 -7.07
N ALA A 130 4.04 15.95 -6.92
CA ALA A 130 4.47 17.01 -7.85
C ALA A 130 4.65 16.50 -9.28
N PHE A 131 5.06 15.24 -9.45
CA PHE A 131 5.22 14.61 -10.76
C PHE A 131 3.96 13.89 -11.26
N PHE A 132 3.14 13.40 -10.36
CA PHE A 132 1.95 12.57 -10.65
C PHE A 132 0.74 13.03 -9.86
N PRO A 133 0.24 14.25 -10.07
CA PRO A 133 -0.91 14.74 -9.32
C PRO A 133 -2.15 13.87 -9.57
N GLY A 134 -2.68 13.28 -8.49
CA GLY A 134 -3.83 12.38 -8.53
C GLY A 134 -3.52 10.95 -9.03
N GLU A 135 -2.25 10.65 -9.28
CA GLU A 135 -1.75 9.35 -9.72
C GLU A 135 -0.48 8.96 -8.94
N GLU A 136 -0.44 9.36 -7.68
CA GLU A 136 0.66 9.07 -6.76
C GLU A 136 0.82 7.56 -6.56
N PHE A 137 2.06 7.14 -6.40
CA PHE A 137 2.40 5.75 -6.16
C PHE A 137 3.47 5.56 -5.09
N LYS A 138 3.78 6.62 -4.35
CA LYS A 138 4.65 6.57 -3.16
C LYS A 138 3.95 7.22 -1.99
N ALA A 139 4.08 6.59 -0.83
CA ALA A 139 3.61 7.13 0.43
C ALA A 139 4.77 7.54 1.33
N ILE A 140 4.50 8.51 2.17
CA ILE A 140 5.24 8.76 3.41
C ILE A 140 4.45 8.10 4.52
N CYS A 141 5.10 7.20 5.25
CA CYS A 141 4.51 6.51 6.40
C CYS A 141 4.96 7.20 7.68
N THR A 142 4.00 7.57 8.51
CA THR A 142 4.26 8.08 9.87
C THR A 142 3.53 7.22 10.86
N GLN A 143 4.19 6.92 11.98
CA GLN A 143 3.59 6.10 13.02
C GLN A 143 3.49 6.92 14.31
N GLU A 144 2.31 6.92 14.91
CA GLU A 144 2.10 7.41 16.26
C GLU A 144 2.04 6.20 17.20
N TYR A 145 3.05 6.08 18.04
CA TYR A 145 3.16 4.99 18.98
C TYR A 145 2.16 5.19 20.12
N VAL A 146 1.52 4.11 20.51
CA VAL A 146 0.48 4.09 21.53
C VAL A 146 0.78 3.01 22.57
N GLU A 147 0.28 3.20 23.77
CA GLU A 147 0.30 2.19 24.81
C GLU A 147 -0.75 1.09 24.52
N ILE A 148 -0.91 0.16 25.43
CA ILE A 148 -1.89 -0.92 25.29
C ILE A 148 -3.30 -0.35 25.46
N TYR A 149 -4.14 -0.54 24.45
CA TYR A 149 -5.55 -0.12 24.47
C TYR A 149 -6.50 -1.29 24.16
N PRO A 150 -7.72 -1.28 24.72
CA PRO A 150 -8.70 -2.30 24.44
C PRO A 150 -9.48 -2.01 23.14
N ILE A 151 -9.79 -3.05 22.40
CA ILE A 151 -10.77 -2.98 21.30
C ILE A 151 -12.09 -3.52 21.82
N PRO A 152 -13.18 -2.72 21.85
CA PRO A 152 -14.48 -3.18 22.32
C PRO A 152 -15.10 -4.18 21.34
N TYR A 153 -15.76 -5.20 21.86
CA TYR A 153 -16.42 -6.24 21.06
C TYR A 153 -17.42 -5.65 20.06
N ARG A 154 -18.04 -4.54 20.43
CA ARG A 154 -18.98 -3.79 19.58
C ARG A 154 -18.38 -3.26 18.26
N CYS A 155 -17.07 -3.27 18.11
CA CYS A 155 -16.39 -2.94 16.85
C CYS A 155 -16.31 -4.14 15.89
N LEU A 156 -16.47 -5.37 16.40
CA LEU A 156 -16.11 -6.59 15.67
C LEU A 156 -17.30 -7.25 14.94
N TYR A 157 -18.48 -6.68 15.03
CA TYR A 157 -19.67 -7.18 14.33
C TYR A 157 -20.44 -6.05 13.63
N SER A 158 -21.24 -6.40 12.65
CA SER A 158 -22.10 -5.44 11.95
C SER A 158 -23.37 -5.17 12.73
N ARG A 159 -23.68 -3.90 13.00
CA ARG A 159 -24.96 -3.49 13.58
C ARG A 159 -26.15 -3.69 12.63
N ASN A 160 -25.89 -3.77 11.32
CA ASN A 160 -26.93 -3.80 10.30
C ASN A 160 -27.16 -5.17 9.69
N VAL A 161 -26.20 -6.07 9.79
CA VAL A 161 -26.26 -7.39 9.16
C VAL A 161 -26.03 -8.47 10.23
N PRO A 162 -27.07 -9.25 10.58
CA PRO A 162 -26.91 -10.33 11.53
C PRO A 162 -25.86 -11.36 11.07
N ASN A 163 -25.11 -11.88 12.03
CA ASN A 163 -24.07 -12.90 11.79
C ASN A 163 -22.90 -12.46 10.87
N LEU A 164 -22.69 -11.16 10.72
CA LEU A 164 -21.52 -10.64 10.02
C LEU A 164 -20.51 -10.08 11.01
N PHE A 165 -19.35 -10.71 11.08
CA PHE A 165 -18.23 -10.36 11.96
C PHE A 165 -16.99 -10.03 11.16
N MET A 166 -16.03 -9.32 11.80
CA MET A 166 -14.68 -9.13 11.28
C MET A 166 -13.77 -10.31 11.67
#